data_02b6f6af6f481db835172d2e2e9304b8
#
_entry.id   02b6f6af6f481db835172d2e2e9304b8
#
_cell.length_a   1.000
_cell.length_b   1.000
_cell.length_c   1.000
_cell.angle_alpha   90.00
_cell.angle_beta   90.00
_cell.angle_gamma   90.00
#
_symmetry.space_group_name_H-M   'P 1'
#
loop_
_entity.id
_entity.type
_entity.pdbx_description
1 polymer ?
#
loop_
_entity_poly.entity_id
_entity_poly.type
_entity_poly.pdbx_seq_one_letter_code
_entity_poly.pdbx_strand_id
1 'polypeptide(L)'
;HYVAVIMELEARGAKVIPIFAGGLDFSGPVEKYFIDPVTKRPFVNSVVSLTGFALVGGPARQDHPRAVEALRKLDVPYIVALPLVFQTTEEWLNSTLGLHPIQVALQVALPELDGGMEPIVFAGRDPRTGK
;
A
#
# COMPACT_ATOMS: atom_id res chain seq x y z
N HIS A 1 8.76 -10.33 -3.74
CA HIS A 1 7.30 -10.21 -3.61
C HIS A 1 6.73 -9.13 -4.55
N TYR A 2 7.31 -7.91 -4.58
CA TYR A 2 6.78 -6.80 -5.43
C TYR A 2 6.77 -7.15 -6.92
N VAL A 3 7.83 -7.76 -7.43
CA VAL A 3 7.91 -8.20 -8.83
C VAL A 3 6.81 -9.20 -9.17
N ALA A 4 6.53 -10.14 -8.27
CA ALA A 4 5.47 -11.14 -8.48
C ALA A 4 4.08 -10.48 -8.57
N VAL A 5 3.81 -9.47 -7.75
CA VAL A 5 2.55 -8.70 -7.82
C VAL A 5 2.43 -7.96 -9.16
N ILE A 6 3.51 -7.30 -9.60
CA ILE A 6 3.55 -6.59 -10.88
C ILE A 6 3.28 -7.56 -12.03
N MET A 7 4.00 -8.68 -12.08
CA MET A 7 3.85 -9.69 -13.14
C MET A 7 2.44 -10.28 -13.19
N GLU A 8 1.83 -10.56 -12.03
CA GLU A 8 0.46 -11.09 -11.96
C GLU A 8 -0.58 -10.06 -12.43
N LEU A 9 -0.42 -8.79 -12.04
CA LEU A 9 -1.30 -7.72 -12.51
C LEU A 9 -1.19 -7.54 -14.04
N GLU A 10 0.01 -7.54 -14.58
CA GLU A 10 0.24 -7.43 -16.03
C GLU A 10 -0.29 -8.65 -16.79
N ALA A 11 -0.14 -9.85 -16.26
CA ALA A 11 -0.69 -11.07 -16.83
C ALA A 11 -2.23 -11.05 -16.91
N ARG A 12 -2.87 -10.28 -16.02
CA ARG A 12 -4.33 -10.05 -16.02
C ARG A 12 -4.75 -8.83 -16.84
N GLY A 13 -3.84 -8.22 -17.58
CA GLY A 13 -4.11 -7.11 -18.50
C GLY A 13 -4.01 -5.72 -17.88
N ALA A 14 -3.54 -5.57 -16.65
CA ALA A 14 -3.26 -4.27 -16.08
C ALA A 14 -2.00 -3.65 -16.70
N LYS A 15 -1.97 -2.33 -16.83
CA LYS A 15 -0.75 -1.57 -17.11
C LYS A 15 -0.21 -1.04 -15.79
N VAL A 16 0.95 -1.50 -15.36
CA VAL A 16 1.51 -1.17 -14.06
C VAL A 16 2.55 -0.06 -14.16
N ILE A 17 2.43 0.96 -13.32
CA ILE A 17 3.44 2.02 -13.14
C ILE A 17 3.99 1.87 -11.72
N PRO A 18 5.09 1.15 -11.52
CA PRO A 18 5.68 0.98 -10.20
C PRO A 18 6.41 2.26 -9.80
N ILE A 19 6.12 2.75 -8.60
CA ILE A 19 6.84 3.87 -7.99
C ILE A 19 7.37 3.49 -6.61
N PHE A 20 8.42 4.14 -6.20
CA PHE A 20 8.95 4.05 -4.84
C PHE A 20 9.55 5.39 -4.42
N ALA A 21 9.67 5.60 -3.13
CA ALA A 21 10.28 6.78 -2.55
C ALA A 21 11.60 6.42 -1.87
N GLY A 22 12.54 7.35 -1.85
CA GLY A 22 13.78 7.21 -1.08
C GLY A 22 13.59 7.42 0.43
N GLY A 23 12.36 7.65 0.89
CA GLY A 23 11.96 7.83 2.27
C GLY A 23 10.54 7.36 2.51
N LEU A 24 9.90 7.89 3.54
CA LEU A 24 8.54 7.50 3.95
C LEU A 24 7.45 8.48 3.49
N ASP A 25 7.74 9.35 2.55
CA ASP A 25 6.78 10.27 1.93
C ASP A 25 6.58 9.90 0.45
N PHE A 26 5.44 9.33 0.15
CA PHE A 26 5.05 8.92 -1.20
C PHE A 26 4.21 9.98 -1.93
N SER A 27 3.82 11.08 -1.27
CA SER A 27 3.00 12.11 -1.89
C SER A 27 3.66 12.74 -3.11
N GLY A 28 4.94 13.07 -3.03
CA GLY A 28 5.72 13.61 -4.15
C GLY A 28 5.79 12.67 -5.35
N PRO A 29 6.24 11.41 -5.19
CA PRO A 29 6.21 10.41 -6.26
C PRO A 29 4.82 10.20 -6.87
N VAL A 30 3.78 10.12 -6.05
CA VAL A 30 2.38 9.97 -6.52
C VAL A 30 1.98 11.14 -7.41
N GLU A 31 2.18 12.38 -6.97
CA GLU A 31 1.84 13.57 -7.76
C GLU A 31 2.66 13.65 -9.04
N LYS A 32 3.96 13.30 -8.98
CA LYS A 32 4.87 13.40 -10.13
C LYS A 32 4.60 12.37 -11.22
N TYR A 33 4.30 11.13 -10.83
CA TYR A 33 4.25 10.01 -11.78
C TYR A 33 2.85 9.53 -12.11
N PHE A 34 1.84 9.91 -11.33
CA PHE A 34 0.47 9.48 -11.55
C PHE A 34 -0.46 10.58 -12.05
N ILE A 35 0.01 11.84 -12.06
CA ILE A 35 -0.77 13.00 -12.52
C ILE A 35 -0.08 13.64 -13.72
N ASP A 36 -0.86 13.88 -14.77
CA ASP A 36 -0.41 14.65 -15.94
C ASP A 36 -0.10 16.10 -15.52
N PRO A 37 1.13 16.59 -15.76
CA PRO A 37 1.51 17.94 -15.33
C PRO A 37 0.78 19.05 -16.09
N VAL A 38 0.24 18.76 -17.27
CA VAL A 38 -0.48 19.74 -18.13
C VAL A 38 -1.96 19.71 -17.84
N THR A 39 -2.58 18.53 -17.98
CA THR A 39 -4.05 18.39 -17.85
C THR A 39 -4.51 18.26 -16.41
N LYS A 40 -3.59 17.99 -15.47
CA LYS A 40 -3.88 17.71 -14.06
C LYS A 40 -4.78 16.49 -13.83
N ARG A 41 -4.91 15.63 -14.82
CA ARG A 41 -5.68 14.38 -14.73
C ARG A 41 -4.79 13.21 -14.35
N PRO A 42 -5.32 12.22 -13.64
CA PRO A 42 -4.56 11.02 -13.31
C PRO A 42 -4.27 10.17 -14.56
N PHE A 43 -3.10 9.57 -14.61
CA PHE A 43 -2.76 8.52 -15.59
C PHE A 43 -3.26 7.14 -15.18
N VAL A 44 -3.59 6.97 -13.91
CA VAL A 44 -3.93 5.68 -13.30
C VAL A 44 -5.41 5.61 -12.95
N ASN A 45 -5.96 4.40 -12.91
CA ASN A 45 -7.35 4.15 -12.53
C ASN A 45 -7.47 3.69 -11.07
N SER A 46 -6.37 3.30 -10.45
CA SER A 46 -6.27 2.96 -9.03
C SER A 46 -4.83 3.02 -8.57
N VAL A 47 -4.65 3.15 -7.27
CA VAL A 47 -3.33 3.07 -6.61
C VAL A 47 -3.35 1.88 -5.66
N VAL A 48 -2.30 1.06 -5.71
CA VAL A 48 -2.10 -0.05 -4.78
C VAL A 48 -0.82 0.23 -3.99
N SER A 49 -0.96 0.44 -2.69
CA SER A 49 0.18 0.55 -1.78
C SER A 49 0.61 -0.84 -1.32
N LEU A 50 1.89 -1.14 -1.46
CA LEU A 50 2.51 -2.38 -0.97
C LEU A 50 3.43 -2.14 0.23
N THR A 51 3.41 -0.93 0.79
CA THR A 51 4.35 -0.53 1.86
C THR A 51 3.93 -1.04 3.24
N GLY A 52 2.63 -1.25 3.44
CA GLY A 52 2.07 -1.60 4.74
C GLY A 52 2.07 -0.43 5.75
N PHE A 53 2.14 0.82 5.26
CA PHE A 53 2.11 2.02 6.08
C PHE A 53 1.16 3.06 5.48
N ALA A 54 0.86 4.12 6.27
CA ALA A 54 0.25 5.33 5.75
C ALA A 54 1.09 5.91 4.59
N LEU A 55 0.46 6.63 3.68
CA LEU A 55 1.11 7.16 2.47
C LEU A 55 2.26 8.13 2.80
N VAL A 56 2.13 8.90 3.86
CA VAL A 56 3.12 9.89 4.29
C VAL A 56 3.53 9.66 5.74
N GLY A 57 4.84 9.49 5.96
CA GLY A 57 5.47 9.51 7.27
C GLY A 57 5.68 8.16 7.93
N GLY A 58 5.12 7.10 7.42
CA GLY A 58 5.27 5.76 8.01
C GLY A 58 4.77 5.68 9.46
N PRO A 59 5.24 4.70 10.27
CA PRO A 59 4.68 4.48 11.61
C PRO A 59 5.09 5.52 12.66
N ALA A 60 6.20 6.25 12.45
CA ALA A 60 6.76 7.13 13.47
C ALA A 60 6.29 8.60 13.37
N ARG A 61 6.00 9.06 12.18
CA ARG A 61 5.54 10.43 11.93
C ARG A 61 4.64 10.45 10.72
N GLN A 62 3.37 10.68 10.95
CA GLN A 62 2.35 10.65 9.93
C GLN A 62 1.88 12.05 9.58
N ASP A 63 1.60 12.27 8.31
CA ASP A 63 1.00 13.50 7.80
C ASP A 63 -0.23 13.13 6.95
N HIS A 64 -1.32 12.78 7.63
CA HIS A 64 -2.58 12.43 6.99
C HIS A 64 -3.15 13.56 6.12
N PRO A 65 -3.11 14.85 6.52
CA PRO A 65 -3.54 15.95 5.65
C PRO A 65 -2.80 15.97 4.31
N ARG A 66 -1.49 15.76 4.32
CA ARG A 66 -0.67 15.71 3.11
C ARG A 66 -1.00 14.49 2.23
N ALA A 67 -1.19 13.33 2.85
CA ALA A 67 -1.59 12.11 2.16
C ALA A 67 -2.97 12.29 1.48
N VAL A 68 -3.94 12.78 2.22
CA VAL A 68 -5.30 13.05 1.71
C VAL A 68 -5.29 14.07 0.58
N GLU A 69 -4.47 15.13 0.68
CA GLU A 69 -4.33 16.11 -0.40
C GLU A 69 -3.82 15.46 -1.70
N ALA A 70 -2.76 14.66 -1.62
CA ALA A 70 -2.21 13.96 -2.78
C ALA A 70 -3.21 12.97 -3.39
N LEU A 71 -3.90 12.18 -2.57
CA LEU A 71 -4.89 11.21 -3.03
C LEU A 71 -6.16 11.87 -3.61
N ARG A 72 -6.60 13.00 -3.07
CA ARG A 72 -7.72 13.76 -3.63
C ARG A 72 -7.43 14.31 -5.03
N LYS A 73 -6.19 14.69 -5.31
CA LYS A 73 -5.78 15.11 -6.67
C LYS A 73 -5.86 13.96 -7.68
N LEU A 74 -5.67 12.73 -7.23
CA LEU A 74 -5.83 11.54 -8.07
C LEU A 74 -7.31 11.17 -8.27
N ASP A 75 -8.10 11.26 -7.21
CA ASP A 75 -9.53 10.88 -7.21
C ASP A 75 -9.77 9.47 -7.79
N VAL A 76 -8.96 8.51 -7.38
CA VAL A 76 -9.04 7.10 -7.76
C VAL A 76 -9.00 6.22 -6.52
N PRO A 77 -9.47 4.96 -6.59
CA PRO A 77 -9.38 4.02 -5.48
C PRO A 77 -7.94 3.86 -4.98
N TYR A 78 -7.75 3.93 -3.67
CA TYR A 78 -6.49 3.70 -2.98
C TYR A 78 -6.58 2.40 -2.18
N ILE A 79 -5.99 1.34 -2.72
CA ILE A 79 -6.02 -0.01 -2.15
C ILE A 79 -4.76 -0.21 -1.32
N VAL A 80 -4.93 -0.78 -0.13
CA VAL A 80 -3.80 -1.09 0.76
C VAL A 80 -3.54 -2.58 0.77
N ALA A 81 -2.41 -2.99 0.21
CA ALA A 81 -1.93 -4.35 0.32
C ALA A 81 -0.79 -4.42 1.34
N LEU A 82 -0.90 -5.32 2.30
CA LEU A 82 -0.02 -5.35 3.46
C LEU A 82 0.79 -6.66 3.53
N PRO A 83 2.07 -6.60 3.87
CA PRO A 83 2.86 -7.77 4.21
C PRO A 83 2.65 -8.15 5.68
N LEU A 84 2.66 -9.45 5.98
CA LEU A 84 2.70 -9.92 7.36
C LEU A 84 4.10 -9.66 7.94
N VAL A 85 4.16 -8.85 8.99
CA VAL A 85 5.42 -8.43 9.64
C VAL A 85 5.58 -9.06 11.02
N PHE A 86 4.49 -9.12 11.79
CA PHE A 86 4.50 -9.57 13.18
C PHE A 86 4.11 -11.03 13.37
N GLN A 87 3.71 -11.72 12.31
CA GLN A 87 3.32 -13.11 12.32
C GLN A 87 3.71 -13.77 11.00
N THR A 88 3.87 -15.07 11.00
CA THR A 88 4.09 -15.87 9.79
C THR A 88 2.75 -16.10 9.08
N THR A 89 2.82 -16.57 7.84
CA THR A 89 1.62 -16.99 7.09
C THR A 89 0.85 -18.09 7.81
N GLU A 90 1.55 -19.05 8.42
CA GLU A 90 0.94 -20.15 9.16
C GLU A 90 0.25 -19.67 10.44
N GLU A 91 0.91 -18.80 11.21
CA GLU A 91 0.31 -18.19 12.42
C GLU A 91 -0.93 -17.38 12.07
N TRP A 92 -0.89 -16.62 10.99
CA TRP A 92 -2.05 -15.84 10.52
C TRP A 92 -3.21 -16.74 10.08
N LEU A 93 -2.95 -17.77 9.27
CA LEU A 93 -4.00 -18.70 8.79
C LEU A 93 -4.66 -19.47 9.92
N ASN A 94 -3.91 -19.80 10.99
CA ASN A 94 -4.43 -20.52 12.15
C ASN A 94 -4.95 -19.59 13.25
N SER A 95 -4.84 -18.28 13.11
CA SER A 95 -5.27 -17.31 14.11
C SER A 95 -6.78 -17.14 14.11
N THR A 96 -7.40 -17.30 15.26
CA THR A 96 -8.82 -16.96 15.46
C THR A 96 -9.09 -15.45 15.52
N LEU A 97 -8.03 -14.66 15.76
CA LEU A 97 -8.09 -13.19 15.82
C LEU A 97 -7.73 -12.54 14.48
N GLY A 98 -7.21 -13.31 13.51
CA GLY A 98 -6.72 -12.79 12.24
C GLY A 98 -5.35 -12.11 12.37
N LEU A 99 -5.26 -10.85 11.93
CA LEU A 99 -4.02 -10.07 12.00
C LEU A 99 -3.65 -9.71 13.45
N HIS A 100 -2.35 -9.65 13.72
CA HIS A 100 -1.84 -9.18 15.01
C HIS A 100 -2.32 -7.74 15.29
N PRO A 101 -2.78 -7.40 16.51
CA PRO A 101 -3.38 -6.10 16.84
C PRO A 101 -2.50 -4.89 16.46
N ILE A 102 -1.18 -4.99 16.68
CA ILE A 102 -0.24 -3.93 16.27
C ILE A 102 -0.24 -3.76 14.74
N GLN A 103 -0.32 -4.86 14.01
CA GLN A 103 -0.37 -4.82 12.55
C GLN A 103 -1.68 -4.21 12.05
N VAL A 104 -2.80 -4.52 12.69
CA VAL A 104 -4.08 -3.86 12.40
C VAL A 104 -3.98 -2.35 12.59
N ALA A 105 -3.42 -1.91 13.71
CA ALA A 105 -3.26 -0.47 13.99
C ALA A 105 -2.41 0.23 12.92
N LEU A 106 -1.24 -0.33 12.60
CA LEU A 106 -0.26 0.34 11.72
C LEU A 106 -0.57 0.19 10.22
N GLN A 107 -1.11 -0.95 9.81
CA GLN A 107 -1.24 -1.31 8.39
C GLN A 107 -2.68 -1.26 7.88
N VAL A 108 -3.66 -1.18 8.76
CA VAL A 108 -5.07 -1.06 8.40
C VAL A 108 -5.63 0.29 8.87
N ALA A 109 -5.66 0.52 10.19
CA ALA A 109 -6.32 1.70 10.74
C ALA A 109 -5.67 3.03 10.31
N LEU A 110 -4.33 3.11 10.33
CA LEU A 110 -3.64 4.34 9.93
C LEU A 110 -3.76 4.65 8.43
N PRO A 111 -3.57 3.70 7.49
CA PRO A 111 -3.85 3.94 6.08
C PRO A 111 -5.32 4.28 5.77
N GLU A 112 -6.27 3.77 6.57
CA GLU A 112 -7.69 4.11 6.43
C GLU A 112 -7.94 5.60 6.67
N LEU A 113 -7.18 6.25 7.56
CA LEU A 113 -7.25 7.70 7.77
C LEU A 113 -6.82 8.50 6.52
N ASP A 114 -6.00 7.93 5.67
CA ASP A 114 -5.64 8.51 4.36
C ASP A 114 -6.69 8.23 3.27
N GLY A 115 -7.67 7.39 3.55
CA GLY A 115 -8.65 6.90 2.57
C GLY A 115 -8.30 5.54 1.97
N GLY A 116 -7.36 4.79 2.58
CA GLY A 116 -7.05 3.42 2.20
C GLY A 116 -8.24 2.49 2.38
N MET A 117 -8.44 1.61 1.40
CA MET A 117 -9.52 0.63 1.39
C MET A 117 -8.99 -0.77 1.08
N GLU A 118 -9.85 -1.77 1.29
CA GLU A 118 -9.59 -3.17 0.93
C GLU A 118 -8.22 -3.68 1.43
N PRO A 119 -8.00 -3.73 2.76
CA PRO A 119 -6.74 -4.22 3.30
C PRO A 119 -6.54 -5.70 2.93
N ILE A 120 -5.59 -5.94 2.03
CA ILE A 120 -5.32 -7.27 1.46
C ILE A 120 -3.94 -7.74 1.88
N VAL A 121 -3.86 -8.91 2.53
CA VAL A 121 -2.57 -9.55 2.78
C VAL A 121 -2.02 -10.12 1.47
N PHE A 122 -0.87 -9.63 1.00
CA PHE A 122 -0.27 -10.07 -0.26
C PHE A 122 1.02 -10.86 -0.08
N ALA A 123 1.69 -10.77 1.07
CA ALA A 123 2.94 -11.43 1.35
C ALA A 123 3.09 -11.75 2.84
N GLY A 124 3.89 -12.74 3.14
CA GLY A 124 4.23 -13.10 4.50
C GLY A 124 5.39 -14.08 4.50
N ARG A 125 6.01 -14.27 5.64
CA ARG A 125 7.13 -15.19 5.83
C ARG A 125 6.59 -16.62 6.05
N ASP A 126 7.07 -17.57 5.25
CA ASP A 126 6.86 -19.00 5.50
C ASP A 126 7.86 -19.48 6.55
N PRO A 127 7.40 -20.03 7.69
CA PRO A 127 8.30 -20.51 8.76
C PRO A 127 9.21 -21.64 8.31
N ARG A 128 8.84 -22.42 7.27
CA ARG A 128 9.62 -23.57 6.77
C ARG A 128 10.76 -23.15 5.87
N THR A 129 10.60 -22.07 5.12
CA THR A 129 11.61 -21.61 4.16
C THR A 129 12.33 -20.34 4.63
N GLY A 130 11.80 -19.66 5.62
CA GLY A 130 12.31 -18.37 6.10
C GLY A 130 12.14 -17.21 5.12
N LYS A 131 11.40 -17.45 4.03
CA LYS A 131 11.16 -16.47 2.95
C LYS A 131 9.72 -16.02 2.94
#